data_e707e6f9ff7a4aa2d0ba87107d91efd8
#
_entry.id   e707e6f9ff7a4aa2d0ba87107d91efd8
#
_cell.length_a   1.000
_cell.length_b   1.000
_cell.length_c   1.000
_cell.angle_alpha   90.00
_cell.angle_beta   90.00
_cell.angle_gamma   90.00
#
_symmetry.space_group_name_H-M   'P 1'
#
loop_
_entity.id
_entity.type
_entity.pdbx_description
1 polymer ?
#
loop_
_entity_poly.entity_id
_entity_poly.type
_entity_poly.pdbx_seq_one_letter_code
_entity_poly.pdbx_strand_id
1 'polypeptide(L)'
;CWPWFPGQEGGGGLADVLFGHAEPGGRLPTTWPAVLADAPVTRTRPDGGRLDYDEGLHLGHRGWLRHHRTPAYWFGHGLGYTTWRYEELTVPPVTRAGDGLTVRVRVRNTGARAGREVVQVYLARPASALDRPARWLAGYAAVRARPGETVTATVRVPARALRHWSVAEHAWRTEAGPCRVLAGRSAGDVPLAAEVEVVPTASA
;
A
#
# COMPACT_ATOMS: atom_id res chain seq x y z
N CYS A 1 -1.29 12.67 -16.68
CA CYS A 1 -2.57 12.52 -15.97
C CYS A 1 -3.37 11.37 -16.60
N TRP A 2 -3.99 10.53 -15.78
CA TRP A 2 -4.85 9.43 -16.22
C TRP A 2 -6.22 9.58 -15.56
N PRO A 3 -7.23 10.16 -16.26
CA PRO A 3 -8.51 10.50 -15.64
C PRO A 3 -9.49 9.33 -15.55
N TRP A 4 -9.15 8.15 -16.09
CA TRP A 4 -10.05 6.99 -16.22
C TRP A 4 -11.34 7.38 -16.98
N PHE A 5 -12.51 7.09 -16.41
CA PHE A 5 -13.84 7.45 -16.95
C PHE A 5 -14.45 8.54 -16.06
N PRO A 6 -14.15 9.83 -16.30
CA PRO A 6 -14.38 10.91 -15.34
C PRO A 6 -15.83 11.39 -15.22
N GLY A 7 -16.73 10.89 -16.03
CA GLY A 7 -18.12 11.33 -16.06
C GLY A 7 -18.33 12.72 -16.65
N GLN A 8 -19.48 13.36 -16.36
CA GLN A 8 -19.95 14.58 -16.99
C GLN A 8 -19.01 15.77 -16.77
N GLU A 9 -18.50 15.98 -15.56
CA GLU A 9 -17.62 17.11 -15.21
C GLU A 9 -16.12 16.84 -15.45
N GLY A 10 -15.80 15.76 -16.14
CA GLY A 10 -14.43 15.31 -16.34
C GLY A 10 -13.52 16.30 -17.05
N GLY A 11 -14.08 17.07 -17.98
CA GLY A 11 -13.34 18.11 -18.70
C GLY A 11 -12.89 19.25 -17.76
N GLY A 12 -13.80 19.77 -16.93
CA GLY A 12 -13.51 20.79 -15.93
C GLY A 12 -12.49 20.32 -14.90
N GLY A 13 -12.72 19.15 -14.32
CA GLY A 13 -11.78 18.57 -13.33
C GLY A 13 -10.39 18.29 -13.89
N LEU A 14 -10.28 17.84 -15.15
CA LEU A 14 -9.00 17.67 -15.81
C LEU A 14 -8.28 19.01 -16.04
N ALA A 15 -9.01 20.03 -16.50
CA ALA A 15 -8.48 21.36 -16.71
C ALA A 15 -7.95 21.97 -15.40
N ASP A 16 -8.72 21.86 -14.31
CA ASP A 16 -8.30 22.35 -12.98
C ASP A 16 -6.98 21.73 -12.53
N VAL A 17 -6.82 20.42 -12.74
CA VAL A 17 -5.55 19.76 -12.44
C VAL A 17 -4.45 20.23 -13.38
N LEU A 18 -4.65 20.27 -14.69
CA LEU A 18 -3.61 20.61 -15.67
C LEU A 18 -3.13 22.06 -15.52
N PHE A 19 -4.02 22.98 -15.22
CA PHE A 19 -3.69 24.40 -15.00
C PHE A 19 -3.29 24.72 -13.56
N GLY A 20 -3.29 23.71 -12.67
CA GLY A 20 -2.84 23.84 -11.30
C GLY A 20 -3.83 24.54 -10.36
N HIS A 21 -5.09 24.65 -10.74
CA HIS A 21 -6.16 25.14 -9.87
C HIS A 21 -6.51 24.11 -8.78
N ALA A 22 -6.36 22.81 -9.09
CA ALA A 22 -6.56 21.73 -8.15
C ALA A 22 -5.29 20.86 -8.00
N GLU A 23 -5.01 20.43 -6.77
CA GLU A 23 -3.92 19.49 -6.48
C GLU A 23 -4.31 18.08 -6.94
N PRO A 24 -3.49 17.39 -7.77
CA PRO A 24 -3.75 16.00 -8.12
C PRO A 24 -3.57 15.10 -6.89
N GLY A 25 -4.62 14.38 -6.52
CA GLY A 25 -4.62 13.53 -5.33
C GLY A 25 -4.76 12.04 -5.62
N GLY A 26 -4.82 11.66 -6.89
CA GLY A 26 -5.01 10.27 -7.31
C GLY A 26 -3.78 9.41 -7.07
N ARG A 27 -4.02 8.12 -6.81
CA ARG A 27 -2.97 7.10 -6.71
C ARG A 27 -3.38 5.91 -7.58
N LEU A 28 -2.40 5.27 -8.25
CA LEU A 28 -2.65 4.12 -9.11
C LEU A 28 -3.16 2.93 -8.26
N PRO A 29 -4.33 2.37 -8.59
CA PRO A 29 -4.86 1.19 -7.91
C PRO A 29 -4.27 -0.12 -8.44
N THR A 30 -3.31 -0.05 -9.34
CA THR A 30 -2.65 -1.17 -9.99
C THR A 30 -1.17 -0.88 -10.23
N THR A 31 -0.39 -1.92 -10.55
CA THR A 31 1.02 -1.81 -10.93
C THR A 31 1.12 -1.88 -12.44
N TRP A 32 1.86 -0.95 -13.05
CA TRP A 32 1.99 -0.85 -14.49
C TRP A 32 3.36 -1.32 -14.97
N PRO A 33 3.42 -2.33 -15.85
CA PRO A 33 4.65 -2.75 -16.47
C PRO A 33 5.20 -1.70 -17.44
N ALA A 34 6.51 -1.72 -17.68
CA ALA A 34 7.11 -0.94 -18.76
C ALA A 34 6.75 -1.56 -20.13
N VAL A 35 6.77 -2.89 -20.20
CA VAL A 35 6.34 -3.69 -21.34
C VAL A 35 5.45 -4.84 -20.86
N LEU A 36 4.50 -5.27 -21.69
CA LEU A 36 3.55 -6.32 -21.31
C LEU A 36 4.23 -7.63 -20.91
N ALA A 37 5.32 -7.99 -21.56
CA ALA A 37 6.08 -9.21 -21.27
C ALA A 37 6.65 -9.28 -19.84
N ASP A 38 6.82 -8.14 -19.17
CA ASP A 38 7.31 -8.08 -17.81
C ASP A 38 6.20 -8.29 -16.76
N ALA A 39 4.93 -8.23 -17.16
CA ALA A 39 3.83 -8.40 -16.23
C ALA A 39 3.86 -9.81 -15.62
N PRO A 40 3.68 -9.95 -14.28
CA PRO A 40 3.71 -11.26 -13.61
C PRO A 40 2.61 -12.21 -14.09
N VAL A 41 1.51 -11.65 -14.59
CA VAL A 41 0.35 -12.39 -15.08
C VAL A 41 0.09 -11.98 -16.52
N THR A 42 0.38 -12.86 -17.45
CA THR A 42 0.16 -12.64 -18.90
C THR A 42 -0.77 -13.70 -19.51
N ARG A 43 -0.95 -14.83 -18.83
CA ARG A 43 -1.83 -15.92 -19.28
C ARG A 43 -3.28 -15.60 -18.92
N THR A 44 -4.05 -15.11 -19.90
CA THR A 44 -5.43 -14.66 -19.71
C THR A 44 -6.43 -15.44 -20.58
N ARG A 45 -5.97 -16.46 -21.30
CA ARG A 45 -6.81 -17.29 -22.17
C ARG A 45 -6.97 -18.67 -21.55
N PRO A 46 -8.22 -19.21 -21.46
CA PRO A 46 -8.45 -20.58 -21.05
C PRO A 46 -7.78 -21.57 -22.02
N ASP A 47 -7.29 -22.67 -21.48
CA ASP A 47 -6.83 -23.84 -22.20
C ASP A 47 -7.76 -25.01 -21.86
N GLY A 48 -8.35 -25.66 -22.89
CA GLY A 48 -9.34 -26.71 -22.69
C GLY A 48 -10.57 -26.28 -21.85
N GLY A 49 -10.95 -24.99 -21.89
CA GLY A 49 -12.07 -24.46 -21.10
C GLY A 49 -11.69 -24.11 -19.65
N ARG A 50 -10.43 -24.29 -19.25
CA ARG A 50 -9.94 -24.02 -17.89
C ARG A 50 -8.91 -22.88 -17.88
N LEU A 51 -9.07 -21.95 -16.95
CA LEU A 51 -8.09 -20.91 -16.66
C LEU A 51 -7.61 -21.04 -15.22
N ASP A 52 -6.35 -21.43 -15.03
CA ASP A 52 -5.74 -21.54 -13.72
C ASP A 52 -5.14 -20.19 -13.30
N TYR A 53 -5.34 -19.82 -12.03
CA TYR A 53 -4.77 -18.64 -11.40
C TYR A 53 -3.50 -19.03 -10.64
N ASP A 54 -2.44 -19.36 -11.41
CA ASP A 54 -1.19 -19.94 -10.90
C ASP A 54 -0.41 -18.98 -10.00
N GLU A 55 -0.67 -17.66 -10.10
CA GLU A 55 -0.05 -16.64 -9.30
C GLU A 55 -0.48 -16.65 -7.83
N GLY A 56 -1.59 -17.27 -7.50
CA GLY A 56 -2.09 -17.40 -6.13
C GLY A 56 -2.18 -16.06 -5.39
N LEU A 57 -1.46 -15.92 -4.28
CA LEU A 57 -1.42 -14.69 -3.47
C LEU A 57 -0.60 -13.56 -4.09
N HIS A 58 0.17 -13.84 -5.14
CA HIS A 58 1.18 -12.93 -5.70
C HIS A 58 0.66 -12.09 -6.87
N LEU A 59 -0.55 -11.57 -6.75
CA LEU A 59 -1.16 -10.66 -7.72
C LEU A 59 -0.61 -9.23 -7.63
N GLY A 60 -0.60 -8.50 -8.74
CA GLY A 60 -0.22 -7.09 -8.81
C GLY A 60 1.17 -6.82 -8.22
N HIS A 61 1.32 -5.79 -7.38
CA HIS A 61 2.60 -5.43 -6.76
C HIS A 61 3.26 -6.58 -5.98
N ARG A 62 2.48 -7.54 -5.48
CA ARG A 62 2.99 -8.70 -4.75
C ARG A 62 3.82 -9.61 -5.64
N GLY A 63 3.37 -9.86 -6.88
CA GLY A 63 4.10 -10.62 -7.88
C GLY A 63 5.37 -9.90 -8.33
N TRP A 64 5.30 -8.59 -8.56
CA TRP A 64 6.47 -7.80 -8.90
C TRP A 64 7.55 -7.84 -7.82
N LEU A 65 7.16 -7.72 -6.55
CA LEU A 65 8.06 -7.83 -5.42
C LEU A 65 8.65 -9.24 -5.28
N ARG A 66 7.83 -10.30 -5.48
CA ARG A 66 8.31 -11.69 -5.43
C ARG A 66 9.37 -11.99 -6.47
N HIS A 67 9.19 -11.48 -7.68
CA HIS A 67 10.12 -11.70 -8.80
C HIS A 67 11.27 -10.68 -8.85
N HIS A 68 11.39 -9.79 -7.86
CA HIS A 68 12.39 -8.72 -7.81
C HIS A 68 12.44 -7.88 -9.10
N ARG A 69 11.28 -7.66 -9.72
CA ARG A 69 11.15 -6.83 -10.93
C ARG A 69 10.70 -5.44 -10.59
N THR A 70 11.14 -4.46 -11.37
CA THR A 70 10.74 -3.05 -11.23
C THR A 70 9.75 -2.69 -12.33
N PRO A 71 8.50 -2.31 -12.00
CA PRO A 71 7.54 -1.85 -12.98
C PRO A 71 7.81 -0.39 -13.38
N ALA A 72 7.15 0.09 -14.44
CA ALA A 72 7.14 1.52 -14.78
C ALA A 72 6.52 2.35 -13.65
N TYR A 73 5.38 1.90 -13.11
CA TYR A 73 4.72 2.53 -11.98
C TYR A 73 4.21 1.50 -10.99
N TRP A 74 4.57 1.67 -9.73
CA TRP A 74 4.11 0.83 -8.64
C TRP A 74 2.66 1.12 -8.27
N PHE A 75 1.96 0.10 -7.75
CA PHE A 75 0.71 0.29 -7.02
C PHE A 75 0.87 1.41 -5.97
N GLY A 76 -0.09 2.31 -5.91
CA GLY A 76 -0.06 3.45 -5.01
C GLY A 76 0.71 4.67 -5.54
N HIS A 77 1.39 4.57 -6.70
CA HIS A 77 2.11 5.69 -7.30
C HIS A 77 1.17 6.84 -7.68
N GLY A 78 1.63 8.05 -7.45
CA GLY A 78 0.99 9.28 -7.89
C GLY A 78 1.87 10.48 -7.58
N LEU A 79 1.73 11.53 -8.39
CA LEU A 79 2.44 12.79 -8.26
C LEU A 79 1.48 13.89 -7.85
N GLY A 80 1.98 14.85 -7.08
CA GLY A 80 1.34 16.11 -6.77
C GLY A 80 2.21 17.27 -7.24
N TYR A 81 1.76 18.50 -6.99
CA TYR A 81 2.50 19.72 -7.31
C TYR A 81 3.45 20.16 -6.20
N THR A 82 3.60 19.33 -5.17
CA THR A 82 4.54 19.55 -4.06
C THR A 82 5.33 18.29 -3.77
N THR A 83 6.34 18.41 -2.94
CA THR A 83 7.20 17.30 -2.52
C THR A 83 7.04 17.02 -1.03
N TRP A 84 7.29 15.78 -0.64
CA TRP A 84 7.08 15.32 0.73
C TRP A 84 8.31 14.61 1.28
N ARG A 85 8.59 14.84 2.56
CA ARG A 85 9.55 14.08 3.34
C ARG A 85 8.80 13.26 4.38
N TYR A 86 9.07 11.97 4.43
CA TYR A 86 8.63 11.06 5.47
C TYR A 86 9.67 11.12 6.59
N GLU A 87 9.26 11.57 7.77
CA GLU A 87 10.20 11.91 8.86
C GLU A 87 10.22 10.85 9.95
N GLU A 88 9.06 10.30 10.33
CA GLU A 88 8.95 9.41 11.47
C GLU A 88 7.80 8.42 11.29
N LEU A 89 8.00 7.21 11.76
CA LEU A 89 6.99 6.15 11.84
C LEU A 89 6.89 5.67 13.29
N THR A 90 5.72 5.82 13.88
CA THR A 90 5.43 5.36 15.24
C THR A 90 4.39 4.25 15.21
N VAL A 91 4.71 3.13 15.84
CA VAL A 91 3.83 1.97 16.02
C VAL A 91 3.85 1.54 17.48
N PRO A 92 2.79 0.88 18.01
CA PRO A 92 2.87 0.24 19.30
C PRO A 92 3.93 -0.88 19.26
N PRO A 93 4.71 -1.07 20.34
CA PRO A 93 5.72 -2.14 20.37
C PRO A 93 5.10 -3.55 20.33
N VAL A 94 3.87 -3.69 20.81
CA VAL A 94 3.13 -4.95 20.87
C VAL A 94 1.68 -4.72 20.45
N THR A 95 1.10 -5.69 19.74
CA THR A 95 -0.34 -5.76 19.45
C THR A 95 -0.85 -7.19 19.65
N ARG A 96 -2.12 -7.33 20.07
CA ARG A 96 -2.76 -8.66 20.15
C ARG A 96 -3.37 -9.04 18.81
N ALA A 97 -3.43 -10.31 18.53
CA ALA A 97 -3.92 -10.89 17.29
C ALA A 97 -5.34 -10.39 16.87
N GLY A 98 -6.18 -10.00 17.85
CA GLY A 98 -7.55 -9.52 17.60
C GLY A 98 -7.73 -8.00 17.50
N ASP A 99 -6.73 -7.20 17.90
CA ASP A 99 -6.93 -5.77 18.15
C ASP A 99 -6.61 -4.87 16.93
N GLY A 100 -5.77 -5.32 16.00
CA GLY A 100 -5.19 -4.46 15.00
C GLY A 100 -4.19 -3.46 15.61
N LEU A 101 -3.82 -2.41 14.88
CA LEU A 101 -2.91 -1.40 15.41
C LEU A 101 -3.16 -0.02 14.79
N THR A 102 -2.76 1.02 15.51
CA THR A 102 -2.75 2.39 15.02
C THR A 102 -1.32 2.80 14.69
N VAL A 103 -1.10 3.19 13.45
CA VAL A 103 0.18 3.65 12.92
C VAL A 103 0.13 5.17 12.76
N ARG A 104 1.16 5.87 13.23
CA ARG A 104 1.33 7.31 13.03
C ARG A 104 2.55 7.57 12.18
N VAL A 105 2.39 8.40 11.15
CA VAL A 105 3.46 8.76 10.22
C VAL A 105 3.55 10.28 10.15
N ARG A 106 4.69 10.85 10.53
CA ARG A 106 4.96 12.26 10.34
C ARG A 106 5.50 12.49 8.95
N VAL A 107 4.83 13.42 8.24
CA VAL A 107 5.25 13.82 6.90
C VAL A 107 5.30 15.35 6.82
N ARG A 108 6.32 15.86 6.13
CA ARG A 108 6.53 17.30 5.92
C ARG A 108 6.36 17.62 4.44
N ASN A 109 5.59 18.66 4.17
CA ASN A 109 5.58 19.28 2.85
C ASN A 109 6.87 20.08 2.66
N THR A 110 7.73 19.62 1.75
CA THR A 110 9.03 20.24 1.47
C THR A 110 9.03 21.11 0.20
N GLY A 111 7.89 21.16 -0.50
CA GLY A 111 7.74 21.97 -1.70
C GLY A 111 7.18 23.36 -1.41
N ALA A 112 6.96 24.12 -2.46
CA ALA A 112 6.54 25.52 -2.41
C ALA A 112 5.01 25.73 -2.47
N ARG A 113 4.21 24.65 -2.61
CA ARG A 113 2.75 24.70 -2.73
C ARG A 113 2.10 23.89 -1.61
N ALA A 114 0.91 24.30 -1.20
CA ALA A 114 0.04 23.44 -0.40
C ALA A 114 -0.32 22.20 -1.22
N GLY A 115 -0.34 21.02 -0.58
CA GLY A 115 -0.61 19.80 -1.29
C GLY A 115 -1.27 18.73 -0.43
N ARG A 116 -1.54 17.59 -1.08
CA ARG A 116 -2.13 16.41 -0.48
C ARG A 116 -1.22 15.21 -0.65
N GLU A 117 -0.95 14.50 0.44
CA GLU A 117 -0.24 13.21 0.42
C GLU A 117 -1.17 12.07 0.83
N VAL A 118 -0.98 10.91 0.22
CA VAL A 118 -1.63 9.67 0.61
C VAL A 118 -0.58 8.75 1.19
N VAL A 119 -0.50 8.77 2.51
CA VAL A 119 0.43 7.93 3.27
C VAL A 119 -0.10 6.50 3.28
N GLN A 120 0.68 5.56 2.75
CA GLN A 120 0.33 4.16 2.65
C GLN A 120 1.12 3.35 3.68
N VAL A 121 0.43 2.44 4.35
CA VAL A 121 1.02 1.53 5.34
C VAL A 121 0.93 0.11 4.83
N TYR A 122 2.07 -0.56 4.80
CA TYR A 122 2.21 -1.95 4.41
C TYR A 122 2.70 -2.79 5.59
N LEU A 123 2.30 -4.04 5.60
CA LEU A 123 2.84 -5.04 6.52
C LEU A 123 3.73 -6.02 5.76
N ALA A 124 4.74 -6.56 6.45
CA ALA A 124 5.63 -7.59 5.95
C ALA A 124 6.01 -8.55 7.08
N ARG A 125 6.21 -9.82 6.76
CA ARG A 125 6.67 -10.86 7.69
C ARG A 125 7.78 -11.67 7.04
N PRO A 126 9.00 -11.15 6.99
CA PRO A 126 10.11 -11.83 6.30
C PRO A 126 10.52 -13.16 6.96
N ALA A 127 10.26 -13.32 8.26
CA ALA A 127 10.53 -14.55 9.00
C ALA A 127 9.35 -15.54 9.07
N SER A 128 8.26 -15.29 8.32
CA SER A 128 7.11 -16.20 8.28
C SER A 128 7.49 -17.53 7.61
N ALA A 129 7.06 -18.65 8.21
CA ALA A 129 7.14 -19.96 7.57
C ALA A 129 6.07 -20.19 6.49
N LEU A 130 5.07 -19.30 6.42
CA LEU A 130 4.00 -19.37 5.43
C LEU A 130 4.41 -18.65 4.13
N ASP A 131 3.88 -19.10 3.01
CA ASP A 131 3.98 -18.32 1.76
C ASP A 131 3.20 -17.01 1.92
N ARG A 132 3.93 -15.91 2.00
CA ARG A 132 3.35 -14.56 2.14
C ARG A 132 3.92 -13.63 1.10
N PRO A 133 3.14 -12.63 0.68
CA PRO A 133 3.69 -11.53 -0.11
C PRO A 133 4.83 -10.83 0.66
N ALA A 134 5.86 -10.36 -0.07
CA ALA A 134 6.96 -9.60 0.53
C ALA A 134 6.46 -8.39 1.34
N ARG A 135 5.34 -7.78 0.88
CA ARG A 135 4.54 -6.80 1.64
C ARG A 135 3.12 -6.72 1.07
N TRP A 136 2.18 -6.31 1.91
CA TRP A 136 0.78 -6.07 1.50
C TRP A 136 0.25 -4.80 2.12
N LEU A 137 -0.63 -4.09 1.40
CA LEU A 137 -1.28 -2.88 1.91
C LEU A 137 -2.18 -3.24 3.09
N ALA A 138 -1.99 -2.53 4.20
CA ALA A 138 -2.75 -2.72 5.43
C ALA A 138 -3.67 -1.53 5.77
N GLY A 139 -3.35 -0.35 5.23
CA GLY A 139 -4.16 0.85 5.40
C GLY A 139 -3.52 2.06 4.75
N TYR A 140 -4.25 3.16 4.72
CA TYR A 140 -3.76 4.44 4.23
C TYR A 140 -4.51 5.59 4.89
N ALA A 141 -3.91 6.79 4.85
CA ALA A 141 -4.57 8.03 5.23
C ALA A 141 -4.13 9.17 4.31
N ALA A 142 -5.05 10.06 3.99
CA ALA A 142 -4.75 11.27 3.25
C ALA A 142 -4.56 12.45 4.21
N VAL A 143 -3.50 13.22 4.00
CA VAL A 143 -3.22 14.43 4.76
C VAL A 143 -3.01 15.61 3.83
N ARG A 144 -3.20 16.81 4.34
CA ARG A 144 -2.91 18.07 3.64
C ARG A 144 -1.97 18.91 4.48
N ALA A 145 -1.03 19.60 3.82
CA ALA A 145 -0.12 20.52 4.50
C ALA A 145 0.24 21.70 3.61
N ARG A 146 0.49 22.84 4.25
CA ARG A 146 1.07 24.03 3.63
C ARG A 146 2.58 23.85 3.40
N PRO A 147 3.23 24.68 2.57
CA PRO A 147 4.68 24.68 2.44
C PRO A 147 5.37 24.72 3.81
N GLY A 148 6.34 23.82 4.01
CA GLY A 148 7.11 23.72 5.25
C GLY A 148 6.41 23.08 6.44
N GLU A 149 5.09 22.84 6.36
CA GLU A 149 4.31 22.26 7.44
C GLU A 149 4.56 20.76 7.59
N THR A 150 4.67 20.29 8.84
CA THR A 150 4.71 18.88 9.21
C THR A 150 3.35 18.47 9.79
N VAL A 151 2.80 17.37 9.29
CA VAL A 151 1.51 16.81 9.73
C VAL A 151 1.66 15.33 10.04
N THR A 152 0.76 14.81 10.89
CA THR A 152 0.73 13.39 11.26
C THR A 152 -0.44 12.69 10.58
N ALA A 153 -0.14 11.72 9.72
CA ALA A 153 -1.11 10.78 9.21
C ALA A 153 -1.35 9.67 10.24
N THR A 154 -2.60 9.47 10.63
CA THR A 154 -2.99 8.37 11.51
C THR A 154 -3.70 7.30 10.69
N VAL A 155 -3.10 6.12 10.60
CA VAL A 155 -3.60 4.98 9.83
C VAL A 155 -4.03 3.88 10.79
N ARG A 156 -5.29 3.47 10.72
CA ARG A 156 -5.80 2.30 11.44
C ARG A 156 -5.61 1.06 10.59
N VAL A 157 -4.83 0.13 11.09
CA VAL A 157 -4.62 -1.19 10.50
C VAL A 157 -5.57 -2.15 11.22
N PRO A 158 -6.60 -2.66 10.54
CA PRO A 158 -7.55 -3.56 11.17
C PRO A 158 -6.93 -4.93 11.47
N ALA A 159 -7.43 -5.63 12.49
CA ALA A 159 -6.95 -6.97 12.86
C ALA A 159 -6.94 -7.96 11.69
N ARG A 160 -7.92 -7.85 10.77
CA ARG A 160 -7.97 -8.71 9.58
C ARG A 160 -6.74 -8.59 8.67
N ALA A 161 -6.03 -7.45 8.69
CA ALA A 161 -4.83 -7.26 7.89
C ALA A 161 -3.64 -8.12 8.38
N LEU A 162 -3.68 -8.59 9.62
CA LEU A 162 -2.69 -9.49 10.22
C LEU A 162 -3.01 -10.97 9.97
N ARG A 163 -4.21 -11.29 9.51
CA ARG A 163 -4.70 -12.67 9.37
C ARG A 163 -4.28 -13.30 8.05
N HIS A 164 -4.25 -14.62 8.05
CA HIS A 164 -4.20 -15.48 6.87
C HIS A 164 -5.25 -16.58 6.98
N TRP A 165 -5.63 -17.14 5.87
CA TRP A 165 -6.48 -18.31 5.84
C TRP A 165 -5.64 -19.58 6.03
N SER A 166 -5.94 -20.35 7.06
CA SER A 166 -5.35 -21.68 7.27
C SER A 166 -6.20 -22.72 6.56
N VAL A 167 -5.67 -23.33 5.51
CA VAL A 167 -6.35 -24.40 4.78
C VAL A 167 -6.52 -25.64 5.66
N ALA A 168 -5.51 -25.96 6.46
CA ALA A 168 -5.55 -27.14 7.34
C ALA A 168 -6.62 -27.03 8.43
N GLU A 169 -6.85 -25.81 8.93
CA GLU A 169 -7.78 -25.57 10.03
C GLU A 169 -9.14 -25.01 9.56
N HIS A 170 -9.28 -24.74 8.26
CA HIS A 170 -10.45 -24.07 7.68
C HIS A 170 -10.88 -22.81 8.43
N ALA A 171 -9.90 -21.98 8.84
CA ALA A 171 -10.13 -20.81 9.69
C ALA A 171 -9.16 -19.67 9.42
N TRP A 172 -9.60 -18.45 9.73
CA TRP A 172 -8.70 -17.29 9.77
C TRP A 172 -7.81 -17.35 11.01
N ARG A 173 -6.50 -17.27 10.79
CA ARG A 173 -5.48 -17.29 11.82
C ARG A 173 -4.60 -16.06 11.77
N THR A 174 -4.06 -15.69 12.92
CA THR A 174 -3.01 -14.67 13.04
C THR A 174 -1.73 -15.36 13.53
N GLU A 175 -0.67 -15.19 12.76
CA GLU A 175 0.64 -15.67 13.14
C GLU A 175 1.23 -14.75 14.22
N ALA A 176 1.68 -15.32 15.33
CA ALA A 176 2.41 -14.59 16.39
C ALA A 176 3.85 -14.26 15.93
N GLY A 177 4.51 -13.36 16.65
CA GLY A 177 5.88 -12.94 16.37
C GLY A 177 6.01 -11.62 15.63
N PRO A 178 7.24 -11.27 15.20
CA PRO A 178 7.55 -9.95 14.67
C PRO A 178 6.86 -9.69 13.33
N CYS A 179 6.32 -8.49 13.21
CA CYS A 179 5.71 -7.98 11.99
C CYS A 179 6.30 -6.60 11.67
N ARG A 180 6.87 -6.45 10.48
CA ARG A 180 7.37 -5.17 10.01
C ARG A 180 6.22 -4.31 9.49
N VAL A 181 6.19 -3.07 9.93
CA VAL A 181 5.30 -2.02 9.45
C VAL A 181 6.13 -1.07 8.60
N LEU A 182 5.71 -0.88 7.36
CA LEU A 182 6.39 -0.02 6.39
C LEU A 182 5.46 1.13 6.03
N ALA A 183 6.00 2.33 5.89
CA ALA A 183 5.20 3.48 5.46
C ALA A 183 5.87 4.22 4.29
N GLY A 184 5.06 4.61 3.31
CA GLY A 184 5.58 5.28 2.13
C GLY A 184 4.51 5.76 1.15
N ARG A 185 4.97 6.12 -0.05
CA ARG A 185 4.17 6.72 -1.13
C ARG A 185 3.56 5.69 -2.08
N SER A 186 4.18 4.52 -2.16
CA SER A 186 3.75 3.45 -3.06
C SER A 186 4.31 2.10 -2.59
N ALA A 187 3.88 1.01 -3.21
CA ALA A 187 4.43 -0.32 -2.90
C ALA A 187 5.93 -0.45 -3.16
N GLY A 188 6.51 0.39 -4.02
CA GLY A 188 7.94 0.42 -4.31
C GLY A 188 8.73 1.49 -3.54
N ASP A 189 8.05 2.45 -2.92
CA ASP A 189 8.69 3.56 -2.20
C ASP A 189 8.14 3.62 -0.76
N VAL A 190 8.83 2.93 0.15
CA VAL A 190 8.49 2.80 1.58
C VAL A 190 9.70 3.17 2.44
N PRO A 191 10.01 4.48 2.56
CA PRO A 191 11.23 4.95 3.21
C PRO A 191 11.30 4.69 4.72
N LEU A 192 10.16 4.44 5.37
CA LEU A 192 10.12 4.23 6.82
C LEU A 192 9.73 2.77 7.14
N ALA A 193 10.38 2.22 8.17
CA ALA A 193 10.11 0.90 8.70
C ALA A 193 10.17 0.90 10.22
N ALA A 194 9.28 0.15 10.85
CA ALA A 194 9.27 -0.14 12.28
C ALA A 194 8.84 -1.60 12.48
N GLU A 195 8.97 -2.12 13.69
CA GLU A 195 8.57 -3.47 14.04
C GLU A 195 7.53 -3.46 15.16
N VAL A 196 6.59 -4.38 15.11
CA VAL A 196 5.58 -4.62 16.13
C VAL A 196 5.54 -6.10 16.43
N GLU A 197 5.55 -6.45 17.70
CA GLU A 197 5.36 -7.84 18.14
C GLU A 197 3.87 -8.17 18.18
N VAL A 198 3.48 -9.21 17.45
CA VAL A 198 2.10 -9.72 17.46
C VAL A 198 2.03 -10.87 18.46
N VAL A 199 1.28 -10.67 19.54
CA VAL A 199 1.07 -11.71 20.57
C VAL A 199 -0.29 -12.38 20.40
N PRO A 200 -0.44 -13.66 20.82
CA PRO A 200 -1.73 -14.33 20.81
C PRO A 200 -2.79 -13.55 21.60
N THR A 201 -4.05 -13.73 21.24
CA THR A 201 -5.16 -13.30 22.10
C THR A 201 -5.07 -14.09 23.40
N ALA A 202 -5.20 -13.45 24.57
CA ALA A 202 -5.30 -14.17 25.83
C ALA A 202 -6.42 -15.21 25.71
N SER A 203 -6.13 -16.46 26.02
CA SER A 203 -7.18 -17.48 26.16
C SER A 203 -8.11 -17.02 27.28
N ALA A 204 -9.39 -16.89 26.99
CA ALA A 204 -10.43 -16.66 27.97
C ALA A 204 -10.65 -17.93 28.80
#